data_6857a03bb40722a1694309d4a1f3bf0f
#
_entry.id   6857a03bb40722a1694309d4a1f3bf0f
#
_cell.length_a   1.000
_cell.length_b   1.000
_cell.length_c   1.000
_cell.angle_alpha   90.00
_cell.angle_beta   90.00
_cell.angle_gamma   90.00
#
_symmetry.space_group_name_H-M   'P 1'
#
loop_
_entity.id
_entity.type
_entity.pdbx_description
1 polymer ?
#
loop_
_entity_poly.entity_id
_entity_poly.type
_entity_poly.pdbx_seq_one_letter_code
_entity_poly.pdbx_strand_id
1 'polypeptide(L)'
;MGERAEREPARILIVDDTVDNIKLLSDLLEPEGYEVRSSASGAEALGALSRDRYDLVLLDVVMPELDGYEVCRRIRQDTRFAALPVVMVTALDAKEERVKGLEAGADEFLSRPINRPELLARARSLLRIKRMHDFMQRQSLELAEWAATLEQRVARGVTEVERLSRLKRFFSPKVAELIVSGATRDPLHGHRREIVVIYLDLRGFTAFAERWEPEEVMHALAAYHAAMGKLVVDYEATLERFTGDAMMVFLGDPVAVDKPAEKAVSLALAMRDAALDLFVRWKKRGVDLGLAIGVDQGYATVGAIGFEGRVDYAAIGTVTNLACRLCQHARAGEVLLSQRIFAEVEANTEADDLGELQLHGFSRAIRAYRCVGRSKREADAA
;
A
#
# COMPACT_ATOMS: atom_id res chain seq x y z
N MET A 1 -44.06 6.96 -0.40
CA MET A 1 -44.76 5.71 -0.76
C MET A 1 -43.68 4.67 -0.90
N GLY A 2 -43.39 3.96 0.20
CA GLY A 2 -42.27 2.97 0.24
C GLY A 2 -42.81 1.63 -0.18
N GLU A 3 -42.05 0.97 -1.00
CA GLU A 3 -42.20 -0.39 -1.49
C GLU A 3 -42.50 -1.34 -0.32
N ARG A 4 -43.69 -1.89 -0.31
CA ARG A 4 -43.96 -3.15 0.37
C ARG A 4 -43.23 -4.23 -0.45
N ALA A 5 -41.93 -4.47 -0.15
CA ALA A 5 -41.34 -5.71 -0.53
C ALA A 5 -42.24 -6.83 -0.05
N GLU A 6 -42.64 -7.72 -0.94
CA GLU A 6 -43.41 -8.95 -0.65
C GLU A 6 -42.64 -9.73 0.40
N ARG A 7 -43.01 -9.55 1.65
CA ARG A 7 -42.42 -10.29 2.77
C ARG A 7 -43.10 -11.66 2.78
N GLU A 8 -42.32 -12.72 2.61
CA GLU A 8 -42.82 -14.05 2.84
C GLU A 8 -43.61 -14.11 4.16
N PRO A 9 -44.78 -14.73 4.15
CA PRO A 9 -45.61 -14.86 5.36
C PRO A 9 -44.80 -15.61 6.44
N ALA A 10 -44.92 -15.15 7.69
CA ALA A 10 -44.27 -15.87 8.79
C ALA A 10 -44.93 -17.23 9.00
N ARG A 11 -44.11 -18.26 9.16
CA ARG A 11 -44.52 -19.63 9.33
C ARG A 11 -44.68 -19.99 10.79
N ILE A 12 -45.89 -20.39 11.19
CA ILE A 12 -46.22 -20.78 12.57
C ILE A 12 -46.53 -22.27 12.61
N LEU A 13 -45.82 -22.99 13.48
CA LEU A 13 -46.13 -24.40 13.76
C LEU A 13 -47.02 -24.49 14.98
N ILE A 14 -48.22 -25.08 14.82
CA ILE A 14 -49.11 -25.44 15.91
C ILE A 14 -48.94 -26.90 16.26
N VAL A 15 -48.70 -27.18 17.54
CA VAL A 15 -48.48 -28.54 18.05
C VAL A 15 -49.53 -28.79 19.14
N ASP A 16 -50.51 -29.66 18.83
CA ASP A 16 -51.61 -30.00 19.71
C ASP A 16 -52.18 -31.35 19.27
N ASP A 17 -52.52 -32.25 20.20
CA ASP A 17 -53.08 -33.54 19.90
C ASP A 17 -54.57 -33.51 19.55
N THR A 18 -55.21 -32.38 19.79
CA THR A 18 -56.64 -32.17 19.58
C THR A 18 -56.92 -31.38 18.30
N VAL A 19 -57.59 -32.00 17.34
CA VAL A 19 -57.86 -31.39 16.01
C VAL A 19 -58.64 -30.08 16.11
N ASP A 20 -59.62 -29.99 17.06
CA ASP A 20 -60.41 -28.78 17.28
C ASP A 20 -59.56 -27.61 17.76
N ASN A 21 -58.55 -27.85 18.58
CA ASN A 21 -57.59 -26.84 19.02
C ASN A 21 -56.71 -26.32 17.87
N ILE A 22 -56.19 -27.23 17.06
CA ILE A 22 -55.45 -26.88 15.86
C ILE A 22 -56.26 -26.00 14.94
N LYS A 23 -57.51 -26.42 14.69
CA LYS A 23 -58.44 -25.66 13.83
C LYS A 23 -58.72 -24.28 14.40
N LEU A 24 -59.01 -24.16 15.68
CA LEU A 24 -59.25 -22.88 16.34
C LEU A 24 -58.06 -21.92 16.17
N LEU A 25 -56.86 -22.38 16.44
CA LEU A 25 -55.65 -21.55 16.33
C LEU A 25 -55.36 -21.19 14.86
N SER A 26 -55.57 -22.11 13.91
CA SER A 26 -55.44 -21.84 12.48
C SER A 26 -56.41 -20.77 12.00
N ASP A 27 -57.72 -20.91 12.38
CA ASP A 27 -58.79 -19.95 12.04
C ASP A 27 -58.53 -18.53 12.61
N LEU A 28 -57.73 -18.42 13.67
CA LEU A 28 -57.33 -17.13 14.27
C LEU A 28 -56.08 -16.53 13.58
N LEU A 29 -55.15 -17.34 13.07
CA LEU A 29 -53.87 -16.88 12.57
C LEU A 29 -53.81 -16.69 11.05
N GLU A 30 -54.42 -17.59 10.27
CA GLU A 30 -54.41 -17.51 8.80
C GLU A 30 -55.01 -16.21 8.24
N PRO A 31 -56.14 -15.68 8.78
CA PRO A 31 -56.71 -14.40 8.31
C PRO A 31 -55.77 -13.20 8.57
N GLU A 32 -54.82 -13.31 9.48
CA GLU A 32 -53.78 -12.29 9.76
C GLU A 32 -52.57 -12.38 8.84
N GLY A 33 -52.59 -13.33 7.89
CA GLY A 33 -51.54 -13.50 6.88
C GLY A 33 -50.37 -14.38 7.31
N TYR A 34 -50.56 -15.22 8.32
CA TYR A 34 -49.54 -16.21 8.71
C TYR A 34 -49.73 -17.52 7.94
N GLU A 35 -48.64 -18.17 7.57
CA GLU A 35 -48.65 -19.54 7.04
C GLU A 35 -48.64 -20.51 8.22
N VAL A 36 -49.70 -21.26 8.38
CA VAL A 36 -49.88 -22.18 9.49
C VAL A 36 -49.60 -23.62 9.04
N ARG A 37 -48.84 -24.33 9.86
CA ARG A 37 -48.64 -25.78 9.77
C ARG A 37 -48.98 -26.40 11.12
N SER A 38 -49.39 -27.65 11.11
CA SER A 38 -49.78 -28.33 12.36
C SER A 38 -49.09 -29.68 12.49
N SER A 39 -48.89 -30.09 13.71
CA SER A 39 -48.43 -31.42 14.11
C SER A 39 -49.29 -31.94 15.25
N ALA A 40 -49.71 -33.18 15.18
CA ALA A 40 -50.59 -33.81 16.17
C ALA A 40 -49.84 -34.45 17.34
N SER A 41 -48.50 -34.38 17.35
CA SER A 41 -47.67 -34.92 18.43
C SER A 41 -46.32 -34.18 18.53
N GLY A 42 -45.68 -34.30 19.70
CA GLY A 42 -44.36 -33.73 19.92
C GLY A 42 -43.27 -34.35 19.01
N ALA A 43 -43.37 -35.62 18.72
CA ALA A 43 -42.41 -36.31 17.81
C ALA A 43 -42.57 -35.81 16.38
N GLU A 44 -43.78 -35.60 15.88
CA GLU A 44 -44.08 -35.06 14.58
C GLU A 44 -43.57 -33.60 14.47
N ALA A 45 -43.78 -32.81 15.51
CA ALA A 45 -43.30 -31.41 15.57
C ALA A 45 -41.77 -31.31 15.46
N LEU A 46 -41.02 -32.13 16.20
CA LEU A 46 -39.56 -32.18 16.10
C LEU A 46 -39.09 -32.62 14.71
N GLY A 47 -39.81 -33.56 14.09
CA GLY A 47 -39.57 -33.97 12.69
C GLY A 47 -39.87 -32.84 11.69
N ALA A 48 -40.92 -32.06 11.89
CA ALA A 48 -41.25 -30.90 11.05
C ALA A 48 -40.18 -29.79 11.14
N LEU A 49 -39.75 -29.45 12.36
CA LEU A 49 -38.70 -28.48 12.62
C LEU A 49 -37.37 -28.85 11.95
N SER A 50 -37.10 -30.14 11.83
CA SER A 50 -35.87 -30.61 11.16
C SER A 50 -35.91 -30.49 9.64
N ARG A 51 -37.10 -30.45 9.04
CA ARG A 51 -37.31 -30.41 7.58
C ARG A 51 -37.56 -29.01 7.04
N ASP A 52 -38.33 -28.22 7.82
CA ASP A 52 -38.81 -26.90 7.41
C ASP A 52 -38.41 -25.81 8.41
N ARG A 53 -38.40 -24.55 7.93
CA ARG A 53 -38.16 -23.39 8.79
C ARG A 53 -39.50 -22.86 9.30
N TYR A 54 -39.52 -22.56 10.59
CA TYR A 54 -40.63 -21.91 11.27
C TYR A 54 -40.15 -20.67 12.01
N ASP A 55 -41.04 -19.70 12.15
CA ASP A 55 -40.75 -18.43 12.83
C ASP A 55 -41.37 -18.37 14.25
N LEU A 56 -42.30 -19.24 14.56
CA LEU A 56 -42.97 -19.35 15.87
C LEU A 56 -43.52 -20.76 16.05
N VAL A 57 -43.47 -21.27 17.26
CA VAL A 57 -44.14 -22.53 17.66
C VAL A 57 -45.20 -22.21 18.71
N LEU A 58 -46.43 -22.65 18.50
CA LEU A 58 -47.48 -22.72 19.49
C LEU A 58 -47.57 -24.17 19.92
N LEU A 59 -47.30 -24.45 21.19
CA LEU A 59 -47.10 -25.79 21.70
C LEU A 59 -48.05 -26.10 22.88
N ASP A 60 -48.94 -27.07 22.70
CA ASP A 60 -49.73 -27.54 23.80
C ASP A 60 -48.87 -28.24 24.84
N VAL A 61 -49.22 -28.07 26.11
CA VAL A 61 -48.49 -28.64 27.23
C VAL A 61 -48.83 -30.10 27.44
N VAL A 62 -50.13 -30.43 27.32
CA VAL A 62 -50.65 -31.75 27.67
C VAL A 62 -50.85 -32.57 26.41
N MET A 63 -49.89 -33.40 26.07
CA MET A 63 -49.94 -34.27 24.91
C MET A 63 -49.51 -35.70 25.29
N PRO A 64 -50.03 -36.75 24.61
CA PRO A 64 -49.60 -38.13 24.82
C PRO A 64 -48.13 -38.32 24.41
N GLU A 65 -47.49 -39.31 25.04
CA GLU A 65 -46.12 -39.76 24.79
C GLU A 65 -45.04 -38.73 25.11
N LEU A 66 -45.06 -37.57 24.48
CA LEU A 66 -44.08 -36.50 24.63
C LEU A 66 -44.83 -35.20 24.99
N ASP A 67 -44.73 -34.76 26.22
CA ASP A 67 -45.35 -33.53 26.69
C ASP A 67 -44.68 -32.27 26.10
N GLY A 68 -45.39 -31.13 26.16
CA GLY A 68 -44.89 -29.86 25.61
C GLY A 68 -43.61 -29.36 26.29
N TYR A 69 -43.40 -29.67 27.57
CA TYR A 69 -42.18 -29.28 28.27
C TYR A 69 -40.97 -30.00 27.70
N GLU A 70 -41.08 -31.29 27.43
CA GLU A 70 -39.99 -32.08 26.87
C GLU A 70 -39.71 -31.69 25.42
N VAL A 71 -40.74 -31.43 24.61
CA VAL A 71 -40.57 -30.89 23.26
C VAL A 71 -39.82 -29.57 23.29
N CYS A 72 -40.20 -28.67 24.18
CA CYS A 72 -39.50 -27.37 24.33
C CYS A 72 -38.04 -27.55 24.73
N ARG A 73 -37.73 -28.40 25.70
CA ARG A 73 -36.34 -28.70 26.09
C ARG A 73 -35.51 -29.20 24.91
N ARG A 74 -36.06 -30.10 24.09
CA ARG A 74 -35.39 -30.62 22.90
C ARG A 74 -35.15 -29.54 21.83
N ILE A 75 -36.11 -28.64 21.63
CA ILE A 75 -35.95 -27.47 20.76
C ILE A 75 -34.78 -26.60 21.25
N ARG A 76 -34.69 -26.34 22.56
CA ARG A 76 -33.63 -25.50 23.15
C ARG A 76 -32.26 -26.15 23.17
N GLN A 77 -32.19 -27.49 23.21
CA GLN A 77 -30.91 -28.22 23.10
C GLN A 77 -30.30 -28.16 21.70
N ASP A 78 -31.08 -27.93 20.68
CA ASP A 78 -30.58 -27.80 19.31
C ASP A 78 -30.28 -26.33 19.02
N THR A 79 -28.99 -26.02 18.80
CA THR A 79 -28.51 -24.66 18.51
C THR A 79 -29.16 -24.03 17.29
N ARG A 80 -29.65 -24.83 16.34
CA ARG A 80 -30.37 -24.33 15.15
C ARG A 80 -31.66 -23.61 15.51
N PHE A 81 -32.28 -24.00 16.61
CA PHE A 81 -33.58 -23.48 17.08
C PHE A 81 -33.44 -22.57 18.30
N ALA A 82 -32.24 -22.20 18.71
CA ALA A 82 -31.99 -21.37 19.90
C ALA A 82 -32.81 -20.06 19.93
N ALA A 83 -32.99 -19.47 18.75
CA ALA A 83 -33.75 -18.21 18.59
C ALA A 83 -35.18 -18.42 18.08
N LEU A 84 -35.68 -19.64 18.00
CA LEU A 84 -37.05 -19.95 17.59
C LEU A 84 -38.01 -19.71 18.76
N PRO A 85 -38.93 -18.74 18.69
CA PRO A 85 -39.86 -18.52 19.77
C PRO A 85 -40.82 -19.69 19.97
N VAL A 86 -41.02 -20.06 21.22
CA VAL A 86 -41.97 -21.11 21.64
C VAL A 86 -42.97 -20.53 22.63
N VAL A 87 -44.24 -20.57 22.27
CA VAL A 87 -45.36 -20.19 23.14
C VAL A 87 -46.07 -21.45 23.61
N MET A 88 -46.11 -21.67 24.90
CA MET A 88 -46.91 -22.76 25.47
C MET A 88 -48.37 -22.39 25.59
N VAL A 89 -49.23 -23.28 25.11
CA VAL A 89 -50.71 -23.14 25.22
C VAL A 89 -51.19 -24.12 26.29
N THR A 90 -51.85 -23.66 27.34
CA THR A 90 -52.18 -24.53 28.47
C THR A 90 -53.58 -24.18 29.05
N ALA A 91 -54.28 -25.20 29.50
CA ALA A 91 -55.49 -25.04 30.27
C ALA A 91 -55.23 -24.84 31.78
N LEU A 92 -53.98 -24.95 32.20
CA LEU A 92 -53.54 -24.93 33.59
C LEU A 92 -53.14 -23.52 34.01
N ASP A 93 -53.87 -22.94 34.94
CA ASP A 93 -53.64 -21.56 35.43
C ASP A 93 -52.74 -21.51 36.69
N ALA A 94 -52.14 -22.63 37.06
CA ALA A 94 -51.28 -22.75 38.23
C ALA A 94 -49.92 -22.07 38.03
N LYS A 95 -49.52 -21.23 38.98
CA LYS A 95 -48.16 -20.59 38.96
C LYS A 95 -47.03 -21.59 38.77
N GLU A 96 -47.17 -22.79 39.30
CA GLU A 96 -46.20 -23.87 39.20
C GLU A 96 -45.96 -24.36 37.77
N GLU A 97 -47.02 -24.42 36.95
CA GLU A 97 -46.93 -24.85 35.54
C GLU A 97 -46.22 -23.80 34.67
N ARG A 98 -46.43 -22.51 34.97
CA ARG A 98 -45.68 -21.44 34.29
C ARG A 98 -44.20 -21.47 34.61
N VAL A 99 -43.84 -21.79 35.85
CA VAL A 99 -42.40 -21.94 36.26
C VAL A 99 -41.78 -23.09 35.50
N LYS A 100 -42.43 -24.26 35.46
CA LYS A 100 -41.94 -25.44 34.72
C LYS A 100 -41.69 -25.15 33.24
N GLY A 101 -42.57 -24.38 32.63
CA GLY A 101 -42.42 -24.04 31.22
C GLY A 101 -41.30 -23.03 30.94
N LEU A 102 -41.09 -22.06 31.83
CA LEU A 102 -39.93 -21.16 31.73
C LEU A 102 -38.65 -21.93 31.92
N GLU A 103 -38.60 -22.88 32.87
CA GLU A 103 -37.44 -23.78 33.05
C GLU A 103 -37.21 -24.68 31.83
N ALA A 104 -38.26 -25.08 31.11
CA ALA A 104 -38.17 -25.79 29.85
C ALA A 104 -37.70 -24.91 28.69
N GLY A 105 -37.63 -23.59 28.85
CA GLY A 105 -37.16 -22.62 27.86
C GLY A 105 -38.25 -22.03 26.97
N ALA A 106 -39.51 -22.04 27.37
CA ALA A 106 -40.56 -21.35 26.66
C ALA A 106 -40.42 -19.81 26.79
N ASP A 107 -40.73 -19.08 25.72
CA ASP A 107 -40.65 -17.62 25.72
C ASP A 107 -41.91 -16.97 26.25
N GLU A 108 -43.06 -17.64 26.12
CA GLU A 108 -44.36 -17.07 26.50
C GLU A 108 -45.40 -18.17 26.74
N PHE A 109 -46.53 -17.79 27.33
CA PHE A 109 -47.65 -18.65 27.67
C PHE A 109 -48.99 -18.06 27.20
N LEU A 110 -49.92 -18.93 26.82
CA LEU A 110 -51.30 -18.59 26.52
C LEU A 110 -52.24 -19.53 27.31
N SER A 111 -53.10 -18.97 28.11
CA SER A 111 -54.11 -19.72 28.87
C SER A 111 -55.33 -20.00 28.02
N ARG A 112 -55.97 -21.15 28.22
CA ARG A 112 -57.26 -21.47 27.64
C ARG A 112 -58.39 -20.98 28.56
N PRO A 113 -59.49 -20.41 28.03
CA PRO A 113 -59.83 -20.26 26.61
C PRO A 113 -58.98 -19.20 25.91
N ILE A 114 -58.62 -19.44 24.65
CA ILE A 114 -57.73 -18.57 23.87
C ILE A 114 -58.39 -17.20 23.64
N ASN A 115 -57.73 -16.16 24.11
CA ASN A 115 -58.11 -14.78 23.82
C ASN A 115 -57.43 -14.33 22.51
N ARG A 116 -58.21 -14.08 21.45
CA ARG A 116 -57.66 -13.68 20.13
C ARG A 116 -56.73 -12.45 20.20
N PRO A 117 -57.13 -11.32 20.81
CA PRO A 117 -56.24 -10.15 20.96
C PRO A 117 -54.92 -10.50 21.64
N GLU A 118 -54.90 -11.34 22.65
CA GLU A 118 -53.70 -11.73 23.38
C GLU A 118 -52.80 -12.61 22.51
N LEU A 119 -53.33 -13.65 21.85
CA LEU A 119 -52.59 -14.52 20.92
C LEU A 119 -51.90 -13.68 19.85
N LEU A 120 -52.62 -12.78 19.19
CA LEU A 120 -52.06 -11.97 18.09
C LEU A 120 -51.02 -10.98 18.59
N ALA A 121 -51.20 -10.38 19.75
CA ALA A 121 -50.23 -9.46 20.34
C ALA A 121 -48.89 -10.17 20.65
N ARG A 122 -48.97 -11.36 21.29
CA ARG A 122 -47.80 -12.17 21.61
C ARG A 122 -47.09 -12.69 20.36
N ALA A 123 -47.84 -13.25 19.41
CA ALA A 123 -47.29 -13.72 18.15
C ALA A 123 -46.56 -12.57 17.41
N ARG A 124 -47.17 -11.39 17.25
CA ARG A 124 -46.54 -10.23 16.60
C ARG A 124 -45.25 -9.80 17.32
N SER A 125 -45.23 -9.77 18.65
CA SER A 125 -44.09 -9.38 19.45
C SER A 125 -42.92 -10.34 19.26
N LEU A 126 -43.18 -11.65 19.41
CA LEU A 126 -42.16 -12.69 19.27
C LEU A 126 -41.62 -12.78 17.85
N LEU A 127 -42.47 -12.71 16.84
CA LEU A 127 -42.06 -12.69 15.42
C LEU A 127 -41.21 -11.46 15.09
N ARG A 128 -41.48 -10.32 15.71
CA ARG A 128 -40.66 -9.12 15.57
C ARG A 128 -39.26 -9.35 16.14
N ILE A 129 -39.16 -9.92 17.34
CA ILE A 129 -37.87 -10.24 17.99
C ILE A 129 -37.08 -11.23 17.14
N LYS A 130 -37.72 -12.30 16.65
CA LYS A 130 -37.11 -13.30 15.77
C LYS A 130 -36.56 -12.66 14.51
N ARG A 131 -37.31 -11.81 13.84
CA ARG A 131 -36.85 -11.09 12.62
C ARG A 131 -35.66 -10.19 12.91
N MET A 132 -35.64 -9.48 14.04
CA MET A 132 -34.48 -8.67 14.43
C MET A 132 -33.25 -9.52 14.68
N HIS A 133 -33.40 -10.65 15.36
CA HIS A 133 -32.30 -11.59 15.59
C HIS A 133 -31.75 -12.13 14.28
N ASP A 134 -32.61 -12.59 13.37
CA ASP A 134 -32.18 -13.11 12.05
C ASP A 134 -31.54 -12.04 11.19
N PHE A 135 -32.00 -10.80 11.27
CA PHE A 135 -31.37 -9.67 10.60
C PHE A 135 -29.97 -9.39 11.15
N MET A 136 -29.82 -9.35 12.48
CA MET A 136 -28.53 -9.12 13.11
C MET A 136 -27.51 -10.23 12.77
N GLN A 137 -27.95 -11.49 12.76
CA GLN A 137 -27.09 -12.60 12.37
C GLN A 137 -26.60 -12.47 10.91
N ARG A 138 -27.50 -12.14 9.99
CA ARG A 138 -27.12 -11.93 8.58
C ARG A 138 -26.12 -10.79 8.43
N GLN A 139 -26.36 -9.65 9.09
CA GLN A 139 -25.44 -8.51 9.06
C GLN A 139 -24.06 -8.86 9.64
N SER A 140 -24.02 -9.66 10.71
CA SER A 140 -22.76 -10.11 11.31
C SER A 140 -21.95 -10.99 10.36
N LEU A 141 -22.60 -11.90 9.63
CA LEU A 141 -21.94 -12.74 8.63
C LEU A 141 -21.41 -11.90 7.44
N GLU A 142 -22.23 -11.00 6.91
CA GLU A 142 -21.80 -10.09 5.84
C GLU A 142 -20.58 -9.25 6.26
N LEU A 143 -20.61 -8.67 7.46
CA LEU A 143 -19.49 -7.89 7.99
C LEU A 143 -18.21 -8.73 8.12
N ALA A 144 -18.31 -9.98 8.54
CA ALA A 144 -17.17 -10.88 8.66
C ALA A 144 -16.55 -11.18 7.27
N GLU A 145 -17.39 -11.40 6.26
CA GLU A 145 -16.92 -11.62 4.87
C GLU A 145 -16.26 -10.35 4.30
N TRP A 146 -16.85 -9.18 4.54
CA TRP A 146 -16.27 -7.90 4.13
C TRP A 146 -14.92 -7.64 4.81
N ALA A 147 -14.81 -7.91 6.12
CA ALA A 147 -13.57 -7.76 6.87
C ALA A 147 -12.46 -8.64 6.29
N ALA A 148 -12.73 -9.92 6.05
CA ALA A 148 -11.76 -10.85 5.46
C ALA A 148 -11.31 -10.41 4.05
N THR A 149 -12.25 -9.91 3.23
CA THR A 149 -11.93 -9.39 1.89
C THR A 149 -11.06 -8.15 1.96
N LEU A 150 -11.36 -7.23 2.90
CA LEU A 150 -10.58 -6.01 3.09
C LEU A 150 -9.16 -6.31 3.57
N GLU A 151 -9.00 -7.22 4.52
CA GLU A 151 -7.69 -7.66 5.00
C GLU A 151 -6.81 -8.20 3.87
N GLN A 152 -7.38 -9.03 2.99
CA GLN A 152 -6.66 -9.53 1.81
C GLN A 152 -6.24 -8.40 0.85
N ARG A 153 -7.11 -7.42 0.62
CA ARG A 153 -6.80 -6.26 -0.23
C ARG A 153 -5.68 -5.41 0.36
N VAL A 154 -5.73 -5.14 1.66
CA VAL A 154 -4.68 -4.39 2.38
C VAL A 154 -3.35 -5.13 2.30
N ALA A 155 -3.32 -6.43 2.59
CA ALA A 155 -2.10 -7.23 2.51
C ALA A 155 -1.46 -7.20 1.11
N ARG A 156 -2.25 -7.33 0.04
CA ARG A 156 -1.76 -7.20 -1.35
C ARG A 156 -1.23 -5.79 -1.64
N GLY A 157 -1.95 -4.76 -1.21
CA GLY A 157 -1.52 -3.36 -1.39
C GLY A 157 -0.21 -3.05 -0.70
N VAL A 158 -0.01 -3.52 0.54
CA VAL A 158 1.24 -3.37 1.29
C VAL A 158 2.40 -4.04 0.56
N THR A 159 2.23 -5.28 0.09
CA THR A 159 3.26 -6.01 -0.66
C THR A 159 3.66 -5.28 -1.94
N GLU A 160 2.69 -4.71 -2.67
CA GLU A 160 2.96 -3.95 -3.90
C GLU A 160 3.68 -2.63 -3.61
N VAL A 161 3.28 -1.91 -2.56
CA VAL A 161 3.96 -0.68 -2.12
C VAL A 161 5.40 -0.98 -1.68
N GLU A 162 5.63 -2.06 -0.95
CA GLU A 162 6.98 -2.48 -0.57
C GLU A 162 7.84 -2.83 -1.79
N ARG A 163 7.27 -3.53 -2.78
CA ARG A 163 7.94 -3.85 -4.04
C ARG A 163 8.33 -2.58 -4.79
N LEU A 164 7.40 -1.65 -4.95
CA LEU A 164 7.66 -0.35 -5.60
C LEU A 164 8.68 0.48 -4.82
N SER A 165 8.66 0.45 -3.49
CA SER A 165 9.63 1.14 -2.65
C SER A 165 11.04 0.57 -2.78
N ARG A 166 11.18 -0.74 -3.00
CA ARG A 166 12.50 -1.35 -3.31
C ARG A 166 13.02 -0.90 -4.67
N LEU A 167 12.14 -0.80 -5.67
CA LEU A 167 12.52 -0.31 -7.00
C LEU A 167 12.96 1.16 -6.98
N LYS A 168 12.34 2.00 -6.15
CA LYS A 168 12.75 3.41 -5.97
C LYS A 168 14.21 3.60 -5.57
N ARG A 169 14.84 2.61 -4.95
CA ARG A 169 16.27 2.68 -4.55
C ARG A 169 17.23 2.62 -5.73
N PHE A 170 16.78 2.17 -6.90
CA PHE A 170 17.61 2.05 -8.10
C PHE A 170 17.47 3.26 -9.04
N PHE A 171 16.55 4.17 -8.75
CA PHE A 171 16.34 5.39 -9.52
C PHE A 171 16.66 6.62 -8.67
N SER A 172 17.08 7.73 -9.32
CA SER A 172 17.13 9.00 -8.59
C SER A 172 15.74 9.35 -8.04
N PRO A 173 15.63 10.00 -6.88
CA PRO A 173 14.35 10.35 -6.26
C PRO A 173 13.39 11.03 -7.24
N LYS A 174 13.90 11.91 -8.09
CA LYS A 174 13.11 12.66 -9.08
C LYS A 174 12.61 11.83 -10.25
N VAL A 175 13.42 10.88 -10.74
CA VAL A 175 12.98 9.92 -11.76
C VAL A 175 11.87 9.00 -11.18
N ALA A 176 12.06 8.54 -9.96
CA ALA A 176 11.05 7.72 -9.28
C ALA A 176 9.72 8.48 -9.06
N GLU A 177 9.79 9.76 -8.75
CA GLU A 177 8.62 10.63 -8.56
C GLU A 177 7.86 10.87 -9.87
N LEU A 178 8.57 11.08 -10.98
CA LEU A 178 7.97 11.21 -12.31
C LEU A 178 7.28 9.93 -12.78
N ILE A 179 7.85 8.77 -12.53
CA ILE A 179 7.24 7.48 -12.86
C ILE A 179 5.93 7.29 -12.07
N VAL A 180 5.93 7.65 -10.78
CA VAL A 180 4.76 7.48 -9.90
C VAL A 180 3.65 8.52 -10.18
N SER A 181 4.02 9.75 -10.56
CA SER A 181 3.06 10.82 -10.81
C SER A 181 2.21 10.63 -12.08
N GLY A 182 2.57 9.68 -12.94
CA GLY A 182 1.80 9.39 -14.16
C GLY A 182 1.71 10.59 -15.12
N ALA A 183 2.76 11.40 -15.19
CA ALA A 183 2.81 12.58 -16.06
C ALA A 183 2.44 12.22 -17.50
N THR A 184 1.70 13.11 -18.16
CA THR A 184 1.03 12.94 -19.47
C THR A 184 1.99 12.64 -20.65
N ARG A 185 3.29 12.70 -20.44
CA ARG A 185 4.33 12.20 -21.34
C ARG A 185 5.16 11.19 -20.57
N ASP A 186 5.36 10.02 -21.15
CA ASP A 186 6.24 9.00 -20.59
C ASP A 186 7.65 9.62 -20.38
N PRO A 187 8.06 9.89 -19.14
CA PRO A 187 9.35 10.55 -18.85
C PRO A 187 10.54 9.67 -19.25
N LEU A 188 10.28 8.38 -19.50
CA LEU A 188 11.29 7.42 -19.89
C LEU A 188 11.51 7.40 -21.41
N HIS A 189 10.64 8.02 -22.20
CA HIS A 189 10.83 8.08 -23.65
C HIS A 189 12.03 8.96 -24.01
N GLY A 190 12.93 8.42 -24.85
CA GLY A 190 14.15 9.10 -25.28
C GLY A 190 13.87 10.45 -25.96
N HIS A 191 14.40 11.52 -25.40
CA HIS A 191 14.23 12.87 -25.94
C HIS A 191 15.55 13.64 -25.93
N ARG A 192 15.66 14.63 -26.84
CA ARG A 192 16.85 15.49 -26.95
C ARG A 192 16.75 16.65 -25.96
N ARG A 193 17.78 16.77 -25.11
CA ARG A 193 17.84 17.82 -24.09
C ARG A 193 19.25 18.40 -24.02
N GLU A 194 19.35 19.70 -23.74
CA GLU A 194 20.61 20.31 -23.34
C GLU A 194 20.80 20.09 -21.84
N ILE A 195 21.93 19.48 -21.47
CA ILE A 195 22.29 19.13 -20.12
C ILE A 195 23.72 19.53 -19.79
N VAL A 196 24.01 19.65 -18.49
CA VAL A 196 25.40 19.76 -18.02
C VAL A 196 25.77 18.44 -17.36
N VAL A 197 26.87 17.86 -17.80
CA VAL A 197 27.41 16.59 -17.31
C VAL A 197 28.64 16.83 -16.44
N ILE A 198 28.65 16.19 -15.30
CA ILE A 198 29.79 16.12 -14.36
C ILE A 198 30.25 14.67 -14.30
N TYR A 199 31.48 14.41 -14.65
CA TYR A 199 32.07 13.10 -14.52
C TYR A 199 33.14 13.12 -13.43
N LEU A 200 33.12 12.15 -12.52
CA LEU A 200 33.99 12.04 -11.36
C LEU A 200 34.73 10.72 -11.40
N ASP A 201 35.99 10.71 -10.98
CA ASP A 201 36.82 9.51 -10.94
C ASP A 201 37.89 9.60 -9.84
N LEU A 202 38.15 8.49 -9.14
CA LEU A 202 39.11 8.44 -8.05
C LEU A 202 40.53 8.10 -8.57
N ARG A 203 41.43 9.03 -8.45
CA ARG A 203 42.85 8.78 -8.73
C ARG A 203 43.50 7.93 -7.64
N GLY A 204 44.22 6.88 -8.03
CA GLY A 204 44.86 5.96 -7.12
C GLY A 204 43.99 4.79 -6.66
N PHE A 205 42.73 4.72 -7.10
CA PHE A 205 41.77 3.70 -6.62
C PHE A 205 42.22 2.27 -6.99
N THR A 206 42.73 2.03 -8.20
CA THR A 206 43.23 0.70 -8.62
C THR A 206 44.34 0.19 -7.69
N ALA A 207 45.33 1.03 -7.39
CA ALA A 207 46.41 0.68 -6.48
C ALA A 207 45.93 0.50 -5.02
N PHE A 208 44.92 1.21 -4.63
CA PHE A 208 44.24 1.03 -3.34
C PHE A 208 43.54 -0.33 -3.30
N ALA A 209 42.71 -0.67 -4.31
CA ALA A 209 41.99 -1.93 -4.38
C ALA A 209 42.91 -3.17 -4.47
N GLU A 210 44.11 -3.04 -5.03
CA GLU A 210 45.09 -4.13 -5.08
C GLU A 210 45.80 -4.39 -3.74
N ARG A 211 45.88 -3.40 -2.86
CA ARG A 211 46.69 -3.46 -1.63
C ARG A 211 45.91 -3.71 -0.36
N TRP A 212 44.58 -3.47 -0.40
CA TRP A 212 43.70 -3.51 0.79
C TRP A 212 42.66 -4.62 0.68
N GLU A 213 42.19 -5.08 1.83
CA GLU A 213 41.14 -6.08 1.88
C GLU A 213 39.84 -5.59 1.23
N PRO A 214 39.09 -6.45 0.52
CA PRO A 214 37.86 -6.05 -0.20
C PRO A 214 36.86 -5.34 0.67
N GLU A 215 36.74 -5.70 1.95
CA GLU A 215 35.82 -5.11 2.90
C GLU A 215 36.18 -3.65 3.21
N GLU A 216 37.47 -3.35 3.31
CA GLU A 216 37.97 -1.98 3.55
C GLU A 216 37.78 -1.11 2.32
N VAL A 217 38.01 -1.66 1.13
CA VAL A 217 37.75 -1.00 -0.16
C VAL A 217 36.26 -0.68 -0.28
N MET A 218 35.37 -1.62 0.01
CA MET A 218 33.91 -1.41 -0.03
C MET A 218 33.47 -0.39 0.98
N HIS A 219 34.04 -0.38 2.19
CA HIS A 219 33.71 0.60 3.22
C HIS A 219 34.12 2.03 2.82
N ALA A 220 35.34 2.19 2.23
CA ALA A 220 35.80 3.47 1.72
C ALA A 220 34.90 3.96 0.55
N LEU A 221 34.59 3.08 -0.38
CA LEU A 221 33.72 3.39 -1.52
C LEU A 221 32.31 3.78 -1.07
N ALA A 222 31.76 3.08 -0.09
CA ALA A 222 30.43 3.41 0.48
C ALA A 222 30.43 4.81 1.15
N ALA A 223 31.50 5.16 1.86
CA ALA A 223 31.63 6.49 2.47
C ALA A 223 31.76 7.61 1.42
N TYR A 224 32.51 7.36 0.34
CA TYR A 224 32.61 8.26 -0.81
C TYR A 224 31.26 8.43 -1.50
N HIS A 225 30.61 7.34 -1.86
CA HIS A 225 29.29 7.39 -2.50
C HIS A 225 28.25 8.08 -1.64
N ALA A 226 28.25 7.89 -0.31
CA ALA A 226 27.34 8.58 0.60
C ALA A 226 27.56 10.10 0.63
N ALA A 227 28.84 10.55 0.63
CA ALA A 227 29.16 11.96 0.60
C ALA A 227 28.77 12.62 -0.73
N MET A 228 29.11 11.98 -1.86
CA MET A 228 28.76 12.48 -3.19
C MET A 228 27.26 12.45 -3.44
N GLY A 229 26.58 11.37 -3.04
CA GLY A 229 25.15 11.19 -3.21
C GLY A 229 24.32 12.25 -2.46
N LYS A 230 24.78 12.66 -1.27
CA LYS A 230 24.14 13.78 -0.56
C LYS A 230 24.18 15.07 -1.37
N LEU A 231 25.36 15.41 -1.93
CA LEU A 231 25.52 16.61 -2.76
C LEU A 231 24.69 16.53 -4.04
N VAL A 232 24.60 15.36 -4.68
CA VAL A 232 23.71 15.15 -5.85
C VAL A 232 22.28 15.52 -5.52
N VAL A 233 21.77 15.09 -4.36
CA VAL A 233 20.42 15.41 -3.92
C VAL A 233 20.26 16.88 -3.57
N ASP A 234 21.18 17.46 -2.78
CA ASP A 234 21.16 18.85 -2.33
C ASP A 234 21.18 19.85 -3.49
N TYR A 235 21.89 19.51 -4.57
CA TYR A 235 21.98 20.31 -5.79
C TYR A 235 20.95 19.95 -6.87
N GLU A 236 20.02 19.06 -6.54
CA GLU A 236 18.96 18.60 -7.45
C GLU A 236 19.50 18.01 -8.77
N ALA A 237 20.67 17.41 -8.74
CA ALA A 237 21.26 16.75 -9.87
C ALA A 237 20.73 15.32 -10.07
N THR A 238 20.86 14.78 -11.25
CA THR A 238 20.49 13.40 -11.57
C THR A 238 21.75 12.53 -11.61
N LEU A 239 21.80 11.54 -10.73
CA LEU A 239 22.83 10.49 -10.81
C LEU A 239 22.43 9.52 -11.92
N GLU A 240 23.29 9.34 -12.91
CA GLU A 240 23.07 8.35 -13.95
C GLU A 240 23.49 6.97 -13.47
N ARG A 241 24.78 6.81 -13.11
CA ARG A 241 25.32 5.53 -12.66
C ARG A 241 26.56 5.68 -11.80
N PHE A 242 26.84 4.61 -11.06
CA PHE A 242 28.17 4.32 -10.53
C PHE A 242 28.87 3.32 -11.43
N THR A 243 30.14 3.58 -11.75
CA THR A 243 31.01 2.65 -12.52
C THR A 243 32.27 2.39 -11.68
N GLY A 244 32.11 1.52 -10.68
CA GLY A 244 33.13 1.32 -9.65
C GLY A 244 33.33 2.57 -8.80
N ASP A 245 34.51 3.18 -8.94
CA ASP A 245 34.92 4.43 -8.28
C ASP A 245 34.49 5.70 -9.04
N ALA A 246 34.09 5.56 -10.30
CA ALA A 246 33.63 6.67 -11.11
C ALA A 246 32.10 6.89 -10.96
N MET A 247 31.72 8.16 -11.11
CA MET A 247 30.31 8.58 -11.12
C MET A 247 30.03 9.50 -12.29
N MET A 248 28.85 9.37 -12.89
CA MET A 248 28.33 10.35 -13.84
C MET A 248 27.03 10.97 -13.29
N VAL A 249 27.02 12.29 -13.27
CA VAL A 249 25.92 13.11 -12.79
C VAL A 249 25.57 14.15 -13.84
N PHE A 250 24.31 14.49 -14.00
CA PHE A 250 23.93 15.58 -14.91
C PHE A 250 22.83 16.48 -14.31
N LEU A 251 22.73 17.72 -14.83
CA LEU A 251 21.72 18.70 -14.50
C LEU A 251 20.93 19.08 -15.76
N GLY A 252 19.66 19.45 -15.61
CA GLY A 252 18.79 19.91 -16.69
C GLY A 252 17.73 18.94 -17.14
N ASP A 253 17.81 17.68 -16.68
CA ASP A 253 16.81 16.65 -16.92
C ASP A 253 16.82 15.64 -15.75
N PRO A 254 15.68 15.06 -15.32
CA PRO A 254 14.30 15.27 -15.80
C PRO A 254 13.68 16.60 -15.35
N VAL A 255 14.35 17.32 -14.45
CA VAL A 255 13.92 18.61 -13.96
C VAL A 255 14.75 19.71 -14.59
N ALA A 256 14.07 20.71 -15.15
CA ALA A 256 14.76 21.91 -15.65
C ALA A 256 15.39 22.64 -14.44
N VAL A 257 16.64 23.03 -14.61
CA VAL A 257 17.42 23.76 -13.60
C VAL A 257 17.74 25.15 -14.16
N ASP A 258 17.51 26.17 -13.34
CA ASP A 258 17.96 27.53 -13.69
C ASP A 258 19.49 27.60 -13.57
N LYS A 259 20.13 28.28 -14.53
CA LYS A 259 21.59 28.45 -14.62
C LYS A 259 22.36 27.13 -14.39
N PRO A 260 22.14 26.11 -15.24
CA PRO A 260 22.67 24.77 -14.98
C PRO A 260 24.21 24.72 -14.95
N ALA A 261 24.92 25.57 -15.71
CA ALA A 261 26.37 25.64 -15.72
C ALA A 261 26.93 26.16 -14.38
N GLU A 262 26.37 27.27 -13.84
CA GLU A 262 26.78 27.82 -12.53
C GLU A 262 26.54 26.80 -11.40
N LYS A 263 25.38 26.13 -11.42
CA LYS A 263 25.01 25.11 -10.45
C LYS A 263 25.90 23.86 -10.53
N ALA A 264 26.26 23.44 -11.76
CA ALA A 264 27.14 22.29 -11.99
C ALA A 264 28.58 22.57 -11.51
N VAL A 265 29.11 23.75 -11.80
CA VAL A 265 30.45 24.14 -11.30
C VAL A 265 30.47 24.21 -9.78
N SER A 266 29.41 24.78 -9.19
CA SER A 266 29.26 24.84 -7.74
C SER A 266 29.19 23.45 -7.09
N LEU A 267 28.45 22.52 -7.72
CA LEU A 267 28.38 21.13 -7.28
C LEU A 267 29.74 20.44 -7.43
N ALA A 268 30.44 20.62 -8.55
CA ALA A 268 31.76 20.02 -8.78
C ALA A 268 32.79 20.49 -7.74
N LEU A 269 32.79 21.79 -7.39
CA LEU A 269 33.64 22.33 -6.34
C LEU A 269 33.28 21.77 -4.96
N ALA A 270 32.00 21.71 -4.61
CA ALA A 270 31.52 21.12 -3.36
C ALA A 270 31.91 19.61 -3.26
N MET A 271 31.79 18.86 -4.36
CA MET A 271 32.22 17.45 -4.42
C MET A 271 33.71 17.30 -4.21
N ARG A 272 34.53 18.17 -4.86
CA ARG A 272 35.96 18.19 -4.67
C ARG A 272 36.35 18.41 -3.22
N ASP A 273 35.74 19.42 -2.57
CA ASP A 273 36.06 19.81 -1.21
C ASP A 273 35.60 18.75 -0.19
N ALA A 274 34.39 18.16 -0.37
CA ALA A 274 33.93 17.06 0.46
C ALA A 274 34.81 15.79 0.32
N ALA A 275 35.31 15.53 -0.89
CA ALA A 275 36.23 14.42 -1.11
C ALA A 275 37.59 14.66 -0.43
N LEU A 276 38.12 15.89 -0.48
CA LEU A 276 39.39 16.24 0.20
C LEU A 276 39.28 15.98 1.71
N ASP A 277 38.17 16.30 2.35
CA ASP A 277 37.94 16.01 3.77
C ASP A 277 37.93 14.51 4.09
N LEU A 278 37.42 13.69 3.19
CA LEU A 278 37.50 12.23 3.30
C LEU A 278 38.94 11.72 3.12
N PHE A 279 39.63 12.20 2.11
CA PHE A 279 40.99 11.75 1.77
C PHE A 279 42.02 12.13 2.82
N VAL A 280 41.89 13.28 3.48
CA VAL A 280 42.74 13.65 4.62
C VAL A 280 42.62 12.62 5.77
N ARG A 281 41.45 12.12 6.01
CA ARG A 281 41.23 11.08 7.03
C ARG A 281 41.79 9.73 6.60
N TRP A 282 41.64 9.36 5.33
CA TRP A 282 42.15 8.09 4.77
C TRP A 282 43.66 8.08 4.61
N LYS A 283 44.27 9.20 4.27
CA LYS A 283 45.71 9.34 4.17
C LYS A 283 46.43 9.00 5.48
N LYS A 284 45.81 9.32 6.63
CA LYS A 284 46.33 8.91 7.95
C LYS A 284 46.34 7.40 8.15
N ARG A 285 45.57 6.65 7.36
CA ARG A 285 45.54 5.18 7.33
C ARG A 285 46.37 4.59 6.21
N GLY A 286 47.13 5.38 5.44
CA GLY A 286 47.97 4.94 4.35
C GLY A 286 47.24 4.83 3.00
N VAL A 287 46.03 5.33 2.87
CA VAL A 287 45.24 5.37 1.62
C VAL A 287 45.45 6.73 0.95
N ASP A 288 46.10 6.77 -0.19
CA ASP A 288 46.35 8.00 -0.97
C ASP A 288 45.45 8.03 -2.20
N LEU A 289 44.30 8.71 -2.06
CA LEU A 289 43.30 8.88 -3.12
C LEU A 289 43.13 10.36 -3.43
N GLY A 290 42.68 10.64 -4.65
CA GLY A 290 42.30 11.98 -5.08
C GLY A 290 41.10 11.96 -6.01
N LEU A 291 40.29 13.01 -6.03
CA LEU A 291 39.13 13.14 -6.92
C LEU A 291 39.54 13.98 -8.15
N ALA A 292 39.25 13.48 -9.34
CA ALA A 292 39.30 14.21 -10.59
C ALA A 292 37.89 14.45 -11.13
N ILE A 293 37.64 15.63 -11.66
CA ILE A 293 36.30 16.01 -12.16
C ILE A 293 36.41 16.65 -13.54
N GLY A 294 35.52 16.26 -14.45
CA GLY A 294 35.35 16.89 -15.76
C GLY A 294 33.91 17.37 -15.94
N VAL A 295 33.71 18.59 -16.44
CA VAL A 295 32.41 19.22 -16.63
C VAL A 295 32.25 19.70 -18.06
N ASP A 296 31.16 19.33 -18.71
CA ASP A 296 30.81 19.81 -20.05
C ASP A 296 29.31 20.06 -20.17
N GLN A 297 28.92 20.92 -21.12
CA GLN A 297 27.52 21.26 -21.45
C GLN A 297 27.23 20.99 -22.92
N GLY A 298 26.13 20.37 -23.20
CA GLY A 298 25.71 20.11 -24.57
C GLY A 298 24.43 19.32 -24.68
N TYR A 299 24.05 19.02 -25.92
CA TYR A 299 22.89 18.20 -26.20
C TYR A 299 23.19 16.71 -26.04
N ALA A 300 22.26 16.04 -25.36
CA ALA A 300 22.23 14.60 -25.27
C ALA A 300 20.83 14.06 -25.58
N THR A 301 20.75 12.80 -25.92
CA THR A 301 19.50 12.05 -25.86
C THR A 301 19.39 11.46 -24.45
N VAL A 302 18.37 11.87 -23.71
CA VAL A 302 18.11 11.45 -22.34
C VAL A 302 16.85 10.59 -22.32
N GLY A 303 16.84 9.53 -21.53
CA GLY A 303 15.69 8.65 -21.39
C GLY A 303 16.05 7.28 -20.89
N ALA A 304 15.09 6.35 -20.94
CA ALA A 304 15.31 4.97 -20.59
C ALA A 304 16.14 4.26 -21.67
N ILE A 305 17.28 3.73 -21.28
CA ILE A 305 18.20 3.02 -22.15
C ILE A 305 18.46 1.64 -21.56
N GLY A 306 18.26 0.61 -22.36
CA GLY A 306 18.46 -0.75 -21.90
C GLY A 306 17.67 -1.76 -22.75
N PHE A 307 17.32 -2.86 -22.14
CA PHE A 307 16.56 -3.95 -22.75
C PHE A 307 15.45 -4.41 -21.79
N GLU A 308 14.54 -5.25 -22.29
CA GLU A 308 13.43 -5.78 -21.50
C GLU A 308 13.95 -6.46 -20.21
N GLY A 309 13.52 -5.95 -19.06
CA GLY A 309 13.92 -6.40 -17.72
C GLY A 309 15.05 -5.59 -17.07
N ARG A 310 15.79 -4.72 -17.82
CA ARG A 310 16.79 -3.82 -17.24
C ARG A 310 16.93 -2.54 -18.05
N VAL A 311 16.49 -1.44 -17.46
CA VAL A 311 16.50 -0.10 -18.07
C VAL A 311 17.11 0.88 -17.07
N ASP A 312 18.06 1.68 -17.53
CA ASP A 312 18.65 2.78 -16.76
C ASP A 312 18.20 4.11 -17.37
N TYR A 313 17.99 5.13 -16.53
CA TYR A 313 17.75 6.49 -17.01
C TYR A 313 19.09 7.15 -17.31
N ALA A 314 19.40 7.29 -18.56
CA ALA A 314 20.74 7.64 -19.00
C ALA A 314 20.76 8.76 -20.05
N ALA A 315 21.92 9.37 -20.21
CA ALA A 315 22.20 10.40 -21.20
C ALA A 315 23.28 9.94 -22.20
N ILE A 316 22.99 9.98 -23.48
CA ILE A 316 23.92 9.66 -24.55
C ILE A 316 24.18 10.87 -25.43
N GLY A 317 25.43 11.29 -25.54
CA GLY A 317 25.83 12.42 -26.37
C GLY A 317 27.36 12.68 -26.34
N THR A 318 27.80 13.59 -27.18
CA THR A 318 29.20 14.03 -27.15
C THR A 318 29.56 14.73 -25.84
N VAL A 319 28.60 15.35 -25.18
CA VAL A 319 28.72 16.00 -23.86
C VAL A 319 29.18 15.01 -22.79
N THR A 320 28.62 13.80 -22.75
CA THR A 320 28.99 12.78 -21.77
C THR A 320 30.43 12.29 -22.02
N ASN A 321 30.80 12.11 -23.29
CA ASN A 321 32.13 11.70 -23.67
C ASN A 321 33.18 12.78 -23.33
N LEU A 322 32.86 14.06 -23.60
CA LEU A 322 33.79 15.15 -23.33
C LEU A 322 34.02 15.35 -21.83
N ALA A 323 32.95 15.33 -21.02
CA ALA A 323 33.08 15.39 -19.56
C ALA A 323 33.94 14.23 -19.02
N CYS A 324 33.74 13.01 -19.53
CA CYS A 324 34.56 11.85 -19.19
C CYS A 324 36.04 12.06 -19.55
N ARG A 325 36.36 12.55 -20.77
CA ARG A 325 37.75 12.79 -21.21
C ARG A 325 38.43 13.91 -20.44
N LEU A 326 37.72 14.98 -20.13
CA LEU A 326 38.23 16.06 -19.25
C LEU A 326 38.53 15.49 -17.87
N CYS A 327 37.62 14.69 -17.29
CA CYS A 327 37.91 14.00 -16.04
C CYS A 327 39.15 13.12 -16.13
N GLN A 328 39.29 12.29 -17.16
CA GLN A 328 40.50 11.44 -17.36
C GLN A 328 41.78 12.23 -17.46
N HIS A 329 41.75 13.45 -18.02
CA HIS A 329 42.90 14.33 -18.14
C HIS A 329 43.21 15.08 -16.83
N ALA A 330 42.21 15.31 -15.98
CA ALA A 330 42.37 16.00 -14.70
C ALA A 330 43.26 15.22 -13.73
N ARG A 331 44.06 15.95 -12.97
CA ARG A 331 44.88 15.39 -11.85
C ARG A 331 44.00 15.29 -10.58
N ALA A 332 44.56 14.64 -9.59
CA ALA A 332 43.94 14.59 -8.26
C ALA A 332 43.66 16.00 -7.71
N GLY A 333 42.41 16.30 -7.32
CA GLY A 333 41.97 17.59 -6.83
C GLY A 333 41.62 18.62 -7.89
N GLU A 334 41.75 18.29 -9.20
CA GLU A 334 41.41 19.22 -10.29
C GLU A 334 39.99 19.04 -10.80
N VAL A 335 39.36 20.20 -11.13
CA VAL A 335 38.05 20.30 -11.81
C VAL A 335 38.33 20.94 -13.18
N LEU A 336 38.16 20.17 -14.26
CA LEU A 336 38.34 20.68 -15.61
C LEU A 336 36.98 21.01 -16.26
N LEU A 337 36.91 22.19 -16.86
CA LEU A 337 35.72 22.73 -17.54
C LEU A 337 36.01 22.78 -19.06
N SER A 338 34.99 22.45 -19.85
CA SER A 338 35.03 22.76 -21.28
C SER A 338 34.96 24.28 -21.54
N GLN A 339 35.36 24.72 -22.72
CA GLN A 339 35.22 26.12 -23.14
C GLN A 339 33.76 26.61 -23.03
N ARG A 340 32.78 25.74 -23.29
CA ARG A 340 31.38 26.09 -23.26
C ARG A 340 30.92 26.39 -21.84
N ILE A 341 31.29 25.54 -20.87
CA ILE A 341 30.98 25.78 -19.45
C ILE A 341 31.70 27.06 -18.99
N PHE A 342 32.99 27.21 -19.31
CA PHE A 342 33.72 28.39 -18.85
C PHE A 342 33.09 29.69 -19.34
N ALA A 343 32.67 29.76 -20.60
CA ALA A 343 32.02 30.95 -21.13
C ALA A 343 30.74 31.39 -20.41
N GLU A 344 30.00 30.45 -19.81
CA GLU A 344 28.80 30.73 -19.04
C GLU A 344 29.08 31.14 -17.59
N VAL A 345 30.23 30.73 -17.04
CA VAL A 345 30.59 30.94 -15.61
C VAL A 345 31.76 31.90 -15.39
N GLU A 346 32.37 32.43 -16.47
CA GLU A 346 33.57 33.28 -16.42
C GLU A 346 33.47 34.45 -15.42
N ALA A 347 32.28 35.05 -15.33
CA ALA A 347 32.07 36.18 -14.45
C ALA A 347 32.18 35.85 -12.96
N ASN A 348 31.88 34.59 -12.57
CA ASN A 348 31.76 34.15 -11.20
C ASN A 348 32.76 33.05 -10.81
N THR A 349 33.67 32.66 -11.74
CA THR A 349 34.57 31.53 -11.54
C THR A 349 36.01 31.95 -11.88
N GLU A 350 36.95 31.65 -10.98
CA GLU A 350 38.37 31.78 -11.22
C GLU A 350 38.89 30.47 -11.84
N ALA A 351 39.51 30.57 -13.01
CA ALA A 351 40.01 29.40 -13.72
C ALA A 351 41.31 29.71 -14.52
N ASP A 352 42.19 28.74 -14.59
CA ASP A 352 43.38 28.79 -15.42
C ASP A 352 43.08 28.23 -16.81
N ASP A 353 43.48 28.93 -17.84
CA ASP A 353 43.42 28.43 -19.23
C ASP A 353 44.52 27.41 -19.49
N LEU A 354 44.12 26.17 -19.77
CA LEU A 354 45.03 25.08 -20.10
C LEU A 354 45.39 25.01 -21.57
N GLY A 355 44.81 25.89 -22.39
CA GLY A 355 44.94 25.86 -23.84
C GLY A 355 44.20 24.68 -24.50
N GLU A 356 44.69 24.29 -25.65
CA GLU A 356 44.10 23.20 -26.45
C GLU A 356 44.67 21.84 -26.01
N LEU A 357 43.79 20.96 -25.57
CA LEU A 357 44.09 19.59 -25.13
C LEU A 357 43.73 18.59 -26.24
N GLN A 358 44.66 17.70 -26.58
CA GLN A 358 44.37 16.56 -27.45
C GLN A 358 43.75 15.44 -26.60
N LEU A 359 42.44 15.29 -26.68
CA LEU A 359 41.73 14.28 -25.91
C LEU A 359 41.44 13.04 -26.75
N HIS A 360 41.63 11.86 -26.14
CA HIS A 360 41.43 10.58 -26.85
C HIS A 360 39.99 10.45 -27.38
N GLY A 361 39.88 10.10 -28.67
CA GLY A 361 38.59 9.94 -29.34
C GLY A 361 37.98 11.23 -29.94
N PHE A 362 38.64 12.37 -29.78
CA PHE A 362 38.28 13.63 -30.42
C PHE A 362 39.25 13.95 -31.56
N SER A 363 38.71 14.27 -32.73
CA SER A 363 39.49 14.59 -33.93
C SER A 363 40.12 15.98 -33.89
N ARG A 364 39.62 16.87 -33.04
CA ARG A 364 40.10 18.24 -32.85
C ARG A 364 40.54 18.44 -31.42
N ALA A 365 41.56 19.26 -31.22
CA ALA A 365 41.97 19.71 -29.91
C ALA A 365 40.82 20.52 -29.26
N ILE A 366 40.61 20.35 -27.96
CA ILE A 366 39.57 20.95 -27.18
C ILE A 366 40.16 21.91 -26.16
N ARG A 367 39.77 23.16 -26.17
CA ARG A 367 40.19 24.12 -25.18
C ARG A 367 39.49 23.81 -23.84
N ALA A 368 40.31 23.78 -22.79
CA ALA A 368 39.88 23.45 -21.45
C ALA A 368 40.42 24.43 -20.39
N TYR A 369 39.70 24.50 -19.28
CA TYR A 369 40.01 25.40 -18.19
C TYR A 369 40.04 24.62 -16.89
N ARG A 370 41.03 24.92 -16.03
CA ARG A 370 41.09 24.35 -14.68
C ARG A 370 40.41 25.32 -13.71
N CYS A 371 39.29 24.92 -13.15
CA CYS A 371 38.55 25.68 -12.16
C CYS A 371 39.35 25.71 -10.83
N VAL A 372 39.71 26.88 -10.39
CA VAL A 372 40.42 27.12 -9.11
C VAL A 372 39.41 27.28 -7.98
N GLY A 373 38.38 28.09 -8.21
CA GLY A 373 37.36 28.40 -7.22
C GLY A 373 36.31 29.42 -7.69
N ARG A 374 35.48 29.90 -6.79
CA ARG A 374 34.61 31.03 -7.07
C ARG A 374 35.35 32.35 -6.98
N SER A 375 35.02 33.29 -7.86
CA SER A 375 35.58 34.64 -7.82
C SER A 375 35.17 35.36 -6.50
N LYS A 376 36.13 36.09 -5.89
CA LYS A 376 35.95 36.79 -4.61
C LYS A 376 34.82 37.85 -4.58
N ARG A 377 34.22 38.17 -5.75
CA ARG A 377 33.15 39.16 -5.82
C ARG A 377 31.81 38.68 -5.18
N GLU A 378 31.61 37.39 -4.96
CA GLU A 378 30.42 36.87 -4.27
C GLU A 378 30.66 36.42 -2.81
N ALA A 379 31.90 36.24 -2.39
CA ALA A 379 32.20 35.81 -1.02
C ALA A 379 31.87 36.87 0.04
N ASP A 380 31.75 38.15 -0.36
CA ASP A 380 31.40 39.29 0.53
C ASP A 380 29.90 39.62 0.53
N ALA A 381 29.07 38.89 -0.24
CA ALA A 381 27.62 39.15 -0.40
C ALA A 381 26.71 38.06 0.19
N ALA A 382 27.27 36.99 0.79
CA ALA A 382 26.57 35.89 1.44
C ALA A 382 26.93 35.85 2.94
#